data_9079bf3f76325cbb83c5ed852c925c35
#
_entry.id   9079bf3f76325cbb83c5ed852c925c35
#
_cell.length_a   1.000
_cell.length_b   1.000
_cell.length_c   1.000
_cell.angle_alpha   90.00
_cell.angle_beta   90.00
_cell.angle_gamma   90.00
#
_symmetry.space_group_name_H-M   'P 1'
#
loop_
_entity.id
_entity.type
_entity.pdbx_description
1 polymer ?
#
loop_
_entity_poly.entity_id
_entity_poly.type
_entity_poly.pdbx_seq_one_letter_code
_entity_poly.pdbx_strand_id
1 'polypeptide(L)'
;LRSDFEPLDFELDFSKMSDIPPVELGDGDGAVTLTGIADRVDGWLHDGRLYLRVVDYKTGKKSFSLSDVWYGMGLQMLLYLFALGRDGEKLYGREIVPAGVMYVPARSVILPVSRDCGDEEAQRLRLDGVKRSGVVLDDAEVIEAWEHGEDKKYIPIRMRYGKPTPDSLMTAERLGLHK
;
A
#
# COMPACT_ATOMS: atom_id res chain seq x y z
N LEU A 1 -5.92 11.58 -13.63
CA LEU A 1 -5.45 10.74 -12.51
C LEU A 1 -3.99 11.09 -12.23
N ARG A 2 -3.61 11.13 -10.93
CA ARG A 2 -2.23 11.42 -10.52
C ARG A 2 -1.42 10.15 -10.24
N SER A 3 -1.88 8.99 -10.70
CA SER A 3 -1.24 7.70 -10.48
C SER A 3 -1.30 6.87 -11.74
N ASP A 4 -0.24 6.14 -12.04
CA ASP A 4 -0.19 5.16 -13.13
C ASP A 4 -0.72 3.78 -12.70
N PHE A 5 -0.87 3.57 -11.40
CA PHE A 5 -1.50 2.37 -10.88
C PHE A 5 -3.00 2.40 -11.12
N GLU A 6 -3.51 1.37 -11.77
CA GLU A 6 -4.93 1.16 -12.04
C GLU A 6 -5.47 -0.03 -11.24
N PRO A 7 -6.73 0.02 -10.78
CA PRO A 7 -7.35 -1.13 -10.13
C PRO A 7 -7.42 -2.33 -11.10
N LEU A 8 -6.94 -3.49 -10.64
CA LEU A 8 -7.04 -4.76 -11.36
C LEU A 8 -8.10 -5.66 -10.75
N ASP A 9 -8.09 -5.79 -9.42
CA ASP A 9 -9.02 -6.64 -8.70
C ASP A 9 -9.62 -5.93 -7.49
N PHE A 10 -10.86 -6.27 -7.20
CA PHE A 10 -11.58 -5.89 -5.99
C PHE A 10 -11.98 -7.16 -5.23
N GLU A 11 -11.86 -7.12 -3.90
CA GLU A 11 -12.20 -8.25 -3.01
C GLU A 11 -11.48 -9.55 -3.42
N LEU A 12 -10.17 -9.44 -3.73
CA LEU A 12 -9.37 -10.58 -4.12
C LEU A 12 -9.25 -11.58 -2.95
N ASP A 13 -9.77 -12.79 -3.18
CA ASP A 13 -9.83 -13.84 -2.16
C ASP A 13 -8.56 -14.71 -2.17
N PHE A 14 -7.95 -14.90 -1.00
CA PHE A 14 -6.80 -15.78 -0.75
C PHE A 14 -7.24 -17.07 -0.03
N SER A 15 -8.36 -17.64 -0.44
CA SER A 15 -8.84 -18.91 0.09
C SER A 15 -8.36 -20.10 -0.77
N LYS A 16 -8.54 -21.32 -0.24
CA LYS A 16 -8.21 -22.56 -0.98
C LYS A 16 -9.03 -22.75 -2.27
N MET A 17 -10.08 -21.95 -2.46
CA MET A 17 -10.97 -22.04 -3.63
C MET A 17 -10.70 -20.94 -4.66
N SER A 18 -9.67 -20.11 -4.45
CA SER A 18 -9.32 -19.03 -5.36
C SER A 18 -8.14 -19.41 -6.28
N ASP A 19 -7.95 -18.62 -7.34
CA ASP A 19 -6.83 -18.79 -8.28
C ASP A 19 -5.46 -18.50 -7.63
N ILE A 20 -5.47 -17.81 -6.48
CA ILE A 20 -4.29 -17.59 -5.65
C ILE A 20 -4.37 -18.48 -4.42
N PRO A 21 -3.38 -19.35 -4.20
CA PRO A 21 -3.35 -20.20 -3.02
C PRO A 21 -3.22 -19.38 -1.75
N PRO A 22 -3.75 -19.88 -0.62
CA PRO A 22 -3.55 -19.24 0.69
C PRO A 22 -2.07 -19.08 1.00
N VAL A 23 -1.76 -18.08 1.82
CA VAL A 23 -0.38 -17.90 2.31
C VAL A 23 -0.09 -18.95 3.37
N GLU A 24 0.86 -19.83 3.09
CA GLU A 24 1.36 -20.80 4.07
C GLU A 24 2.61 -20.26 4.75
N LEU A 25 2.61 -20.25 6.08
CA LEU A 25 3.70 -19.81 6.94
C LEU A 25 4.22 -20.99 7.75
N GLY A 26 5.52 -21.28 7.64
CA GLY A 26 6.17 -22.41 8.31
C GLY A 26 6.09 -23.70 7.51
N ASP A 27 6.71 -24.75 8.04
CA ASP A 27 6.81 -26.06 7.42
C ASP A 27 6.24 -27.16 8.33
N GLY A 28 5.74 -28.25 7.72
CA GLY A 28 5.29 -29.45 8.41
C GLY A 28 4.04 -29.23 9.28
N ASP A 29 3.96 -29.97 10.40
CA ASP A 29 2.77 -29.99 11.28
C ASP A 29 2.48 -28.64 11.98
N GLY A 30 3.42 -27.68 11.91
CA GLY A 30 3.28 -26.34 12.46
C GLY A 30 2.92 -25.26 11.44
N ALA A 31 2.67 -25.63 10.18
CA ALA A 31 2.31 -24.67 9.14
C ALA A 31 0.99 -23.98 9.42
N VAL A 32 0.99 -22.66 9.32
CA VAL A 32 -0.20 -21.81 9.48
C VAL A 32 -0.66 -21.32 8.11
N THR A 33 -1.92 -21.58 7.79
CA THR A 33 -2.53 -21.12 6.56
C THR A 33 -3.25 -19.78 6.82
N LEU A 34 -2.82 -18.72 6.15
CA LEU A 34 -3.50 -17.43 6.16
C LEU A 34 -4.47 -17.36 4.99
N THR A 35 -5.73 -17.12 5.28
CA THR A 35 -6.79 -16.84 4.31
C THR A 35 -7.36 -15.46 4.54
N GLY A 36 -8.02 -14.88 3.54
CA GLY A 36 -8.70 -13.61 3.68
C GLY A 36 -8.91 -12.93 2.33
N ILE A 37 -9.41 -11.71 2.37
CA ILE A 37 -9.77 -10.92 1.19
C ILE A 37 -8.97 -9.62 1.23
N ALA A 38 -8.32 -9.30 0.11
CA ALA A 38 -7.75 -7.98 -0.10
C ALA A 38 -8.80 -7.08 -0.74
N ASP A 39 -9.08 -5.93 -0.14
CA ASP A 39 -10.13 -5.02 -0.61
C ASP A 39 -9.92 -4.61 -2.07
N ARG A 40 -8.66 -4.33 -2.46
CA ARG A 40 -8.30 -3.98 -3.82
C ARG A 40 -6.83 -4.27 -4.12
N VAL A 41 -6.55 -4.69 -5.34
CA VAL A 41 -5.20 -4.79 -5.91
C VAL A 41 -5.11 -3.86 -7.10
N ASP A 42 -4.12 -2.97 -7.08
CA ASP A 42 -3.81 -2.08 -8.21
C ASP A 42 -2.52 -2.53 -8.88
N GLY A 43 -2.45 -2.38 -10.19
CA GLY A 43 -1.27 -2.71 -10.99
C GLY A 43 -0.79 -1.57 -11.88
N TRP A 44 0.51 -1.56 -12.11
CA TRP A 44 1.19 -0.69 -13.06
C TRP A 44 2.13 -1.53 -13.93
N LEU A 45 1.83 -1.56 -15.24
CA LEU A 45 2.67 -2.27 -16.20
C LEU A 45 3.82 -1.36 -16.65
N HIS A 46 5.05 -1.76 -16.33
CA HIS A 46 6.24 -1.01 -16.66
C HIS A 46 7.37 -1.97 -17.03
N ASP A 47 8.07 -1.72 -18.13
CA ASP A 47 9.17 -2.54 -18.67
C ASP A 47 8.86 -4.04 -18.74
N GLY A 48 7.62 -4.40 -19.12
CA GLY A 48 7.18 -5.79 -19.28
C GLY A 48 6.84 -6.50 -17.96
N ARG A 49 7.05 -5.86 -16.81
CA ARG A 49 6.71 -6.36 -15.48
C ARG A 49 5.47 -5.66 -14.93
N LEU A 50 4.73 -6.36 -14.10
CA LEU A 50 3.54 -5.83 -13.45
C LEU A 50 3.86 -5.52 -11.98
N TYR A 51 3.92 -4.24 -11.67
CA TYR A 51 4.08 -3.73 -10.30
C TYR A 51 2.73 -3.75 -9.60
N LEU A 52 2.63 -4.44 -8.47
CA LEU A 52 1.38 -4.56 -7.71
C LEU A 52 1.46 -3.84 -6.36
N ARG A 53 0.37 -3.14 -6.02
CA ARG A 53 0.14 -2.66 -4.66
C ARG A 53 -1.18 -3.19 -4.14
N VAL A 54 -1.19 -3.58 -2.87
CA VAL A 54 -2.41 -3.98 -2.17
C VAL A 54 -2.97 -2.76 -1.45
N VAL A 55 -4.27 -2.53 -1.61
CA VAL A 55 -4.98 -1.37 -1.04
C VAL A 55 -6.03 -1.87 -0.07
N ASP A 56 -6.10 -1.24 1.10
CA ASP A 56 -7.07 -1.55 2.15
C ASP A 56 -7.77 -0.26 2.61
N TYR A 57 -9.10 -0.31 2.73
CA TYR A 57 -9.92 0.81 3.13
C TYR A 57 -10.16 0.82 4.63
N LYS A 58 -9.78 1.90 5.31
CA LYS A 58 -9.90 2.01 6.77
C LYS A 58 -10.89 3.07 7.19
N THR A 59 -11.91 2.65 7.94
CA THR A 59 -12.91 3.56 8.54
C THR A 59 -12.40 4.22 9.82
N GLY A 60 -11.40 3.62 10.48
CA GLY A 60 -10.74 4.15 11.68
C GLY A 60 -9.48 4.98 11.40
N LYS A 61 -8.94 5.61 12.43
CA LYS A 61 -7.57 6.18 12.41
C LYS A 61 -6.57 5.02 12.52
N LYS A 62 -6.11 4.51 11.41
CA LYS A 62 -5.01 3.54 11.39
C LYS A 62 -3.90 4.10 10.53
N SER A 63 -2.71 4.21 11.11
CA SER A 63 -1.48 4.51 10.40
C SER A 63 -0.65 3.24 10.28
N PHE A 64 0.15 3.13 9.26
CA PHE A 64 1.16 2.09 9.16
C PHE A 64 2.21 2.32 10.27
N SER A 65 2.52 1.28 11.04
CA SER A 65 3.50 1.32 12.12
C SER A 65 4.47 0.15 11.99
N LEU A 66 5.75 0.45 11.92
CA LEU A 66 6.81 -0.58 11.94
C LEU A 66 6.82 -1.38 13.22
N SER A 67 6.57 -0.73 14.34
CA SER A 67 6.50 -1.41 15.63
C SER A 67 5.40 -2.46 15.62
N ASP A 68 4.23 -2.13 15.05
CA ASP A 68 3.14 -3.08 14.93
C ASP A 68 3.54 -4.28 14.07
N VAL A 69 4.19 -4.03 12.94
CA VAL A 69 4.71 -5.09 12.04
C VAL A 69 5.73 -5.97 12.75
N TRP A 70 6.65 -5.36 13.51
CA TRP A 70 7.67 -6.10 14.26
C TRP A 70 7.07 -7.03 15.32
N TYR A 71 5.96 -6.62 15.94
CA TYR A 71 5.21 -7.45 16.90
C TYR A 71 4.16 -8.36 16.24
N GLY A 72 4.19 -8.51 14.91
CA GLY A 72 3.26 -9.40 14.18
C GLY A 72 1.88 -8.79 13.94
N MET A 73 1.67 -7.51 14.27
CA MET A 73 0.40 -6.83 14.05
C MET A 73 0.38 -6.14 12.68
N GLY A 74 -0.75 -6.20 11.99
CA GLY A 74 -0.91 -5.52 10.70
C GLY A 74 -0.14 -6.13 9.52
N LEU A 75 0.35 -7.37 9.66
CA LEU A 75 1.09 -8.11 8.63
C LEU A 75 0.21 -8.53 7.43
N GLN A 76 -1.09 -8.62 7.61
CA GLN A 76 -2.01 -9.20 6.64
C GLN A 76 -1.80 -8.66 5.22
N MET A 77 -1.71 -7.34 5.07
CA MET A 77 -1.52 -6.70 3.76
C MET A 77 -0.17 -7.03 3.12
N LEU A 78 0.89 -7.12 3.93
CA LEU A 78 2.22 -7.51 3.46
C LEU A 78 2.24 -8.97 3.03
N LEU A 79 1.54 -9.85 3.76
CA LEU A 79 1.43 -11.26 3.41
C LEU A 79 0.66 -11.45 2.09
N TYR A 80 -0.41 -10.69 1.87
CA TYR A 80 -1.09 -10.68 0.56
C TYR A 80 -0.18 -10.18 -0.56
N LEU A 81 0.57 -9.12 -0.33
CA LEU A 81 1.54 -8.60 -1.30
C LEU A 81 2.62 -9.64 -1.64
N PHE A 82 3.15 -10.36 -0.64
CA PHE A 82 4.13 -11.41 -0.86
C PHE A 82 3.54 -12.63 -1.57
N ALA A 83 2.29 -13.02 -1.25
CA ALA A 83 1.60 -14.07 -1.98
C ALA A 83 1.43 -13.72 -3.47
N LEU A 84 1.05 -12.48 -3.76
CA LEU A 84 0.96 -11.95 -5.11
C LEU A 84 2.33 -11.95 -5.80
N GLY A 85 3.39 -11.56 -5.11
CA GLY A 85 4.76 -11.59 -5.64
C GLY A 85 5.22 -13.02 -5.98
N ARG A 86 4.77 -14.04 -5.21
CA ARG A 86 5.13 -15.44 -5.41
C ARG A 86 4.30 -16.12 -6.50
N ASP A 87 2.98 -15.94 -6.47
CA ASP A 87 2.03 -16.71 -7.27
C ASP A 87 1.25 -15.87 -8.29
N GLY A 88 1.33 -14.54 -8.22
CA GLY A 88 0.54 -13.62 -9.05
C GLY A 88 0.85 -13.71 -10.55
N GLU A 89 2.02 -14.23 -10.94
CA GLU A 89 2.34 -14.48 -12.35
C GLU A 89 1.32 -15.44 -12.99
N LYS A 90 0.85 -16.44 -12.23
CA LYS A 90 -0.18 -17.38 -12.70
C LYS A 90 -1.51 -16.71 -12.98
N LEU A 91 -1.86 -15.69 -12.18
CA LEU A 91 -3.11 -14.95 -12.31
C LEU A 91 -3.06 -13.89 -13.41
N TYR A 92 -1.96 -13.12 -13.45
CA TYR A 92 -1.86 -11.95 -14.33
C TYR A 92 -1.05 -12.21 -15.61
N GLY A 93 -0.40 -13.38 -15.73
CA GLY A 93 0.39 -13.76 -16.91
C GLY A 93 1.66 -12.92 -17.10
N ARG A 94 2.18 -12.32 -16.04
CA ARG A 94 3.36 -11.45 -16.08
C ARG A 94 4.19 -11.58 -14.81
N GLU A 95 5.48 -11.33 -14.92
CA GLU A 95 6.36 -11.21 -13.76
C GLU A 95 5.86 -10.11 -12.82
N ILE A 96 5.68 -10.46 -11.55
CA ILE A 96 5.14 -9.56 -10.53
C ILE A 96 6.27 -8.91 -9.74
N VAL A 97 6.16 -7.60 -9.58
CA VAL A 97 7.01 -6.82 -8.67
C VAL A 97 6.14 -6.27 -7.53
N PRO A 98 6.36 -6.70 -6.27
CA PRO A 98 5.68 -6.12 -5.12
C PRO A 98 6.05 -4.64 -4.96
N ALA A 99 5.12 -3.73 -5.22
CA ALA A 99 5.34 -2.29 -5.17
C ALA A 99 4.95 -1.66 -3.83
N GLY A 100 4.11 -2.34 -3.04
CA GLY A 100 3.78 -1.90 -1.69
C GLY A 100 2.36 -2.14 -1.24
N VAL A 101 2.05 -1.62 -0.04
CA VAL A 101 0.71 -1.66 0.55
C VAL A 101 0.25 -0.26 0.88
N MET A 102 -1.04 0.02 0.71
CA MET A 102 -1.62 1.34 0.91
C MET A 102 -2.90 1.28 1.72
N TYR A 103 -2.93 2.01 2.83
CA TYR A 103 -4.14 2.25 3.60
C TYR A 103 -4.81 3.55 3.15
N VAL A 104 -6.07 3.46 2.76
CA VAL A 104 -6.89 4.58 2.28
C VAL A 104 -7.95 4.89 3.32
N PRO A 105 -8.02 6.13 3.86
CA PRO A 105 -9.10 6.53 4.74
C PRO A 105 -10.44 6.48 4.01
N ALA A 106 -11.37 5.64 4.47
CA ALA A 106 -12.72 5.45 3.92
C ALA A 106 -13.78 6.16 4.77
N ARG A 107 -13.50 7.39 5.21
CA ARG A 107 -14.40 8.17 6.06
C ARG A 107 -14.44 9.63 5.67
N SER A 108 -15.53 10.31 5.99
CA SER A 108 -15.61 11.76 5.92
C SER A 108 -14.68 12.38 6.96
N VAL A 109 -13.89 13.37 6.53
CA VAL A 109 -13.04 14.13 7.44
C VAL A 109 -13.89 15.14 8.18
N ILE A 110 -14.15 14.87 9.47
CA ILE A 110 -14.77 15.86 10.38
C ILE A 110 -13.62 16.68 10.96
N LEU A 111 -13.60 17.97 10.63
CA LEU A 111 -12.59 18.88 11.14
C LEU A 111 -13.03 19.47 12.49
N PRO A 112 -12.26 19.24 13.57
CA PRO A 112 -12.49 19.93 14.85
C PRO A 112 -11.90 21.34 14.78
N VAL A 113 -12.47 22.19 13.94
CA VAL A 113 -12.03 23.59 13.75
C VAL A 113 -13.06 24.56 14.31
N SER A 114 -12.57 25.73 14.78
CA SER A 114 -13.47 26.84 15.17
C SER A 114 -14.14 27.44 13.94
N ARG A 115 -15.22 28.19 14.16
CA ARG A 115 -15.93 28.92 13.09
C ARG A 115 -15.06 29.96 12.38
N ASP A 116 -14.01 30.40 13.04
CA ASP A 116 -13.08 31.44 12.56
C ASP A 116 -11.87 30.83 11.82
N CYS A 117 -11.87 29.50 11.56
CA CYS A 117 -10.84 28.86 10.78
C CYS A 117 -10.86 29.37 9.33
N GLY A 118 -9.73 29.89 8.87
CA GLY A 118 -9.58 30.37 7.49
C GLY A 118 -9.72 29.21 6.47
N ASP A 119 -10.20 29.53 5.28
CA ASP A 119 -10.44 28.55 4.22
C ASP A 119 -9.18 27.72 3.85
N GLU A 120 -8.02 28.35 3.82
CA GLU A 120 -6.74 27.69 3.52
C GLU A 120 -6.37 26.65 4.59
N GLU A 121 -6.55 26.98 5.85
CA GLU A 121 -6.29 26.06 6.96
C GLU A 121 -7.30 24.90 6.95
N ALA A 122 -8.57 25.18 6.72
CA ALA A 122 -9.61 24.17 6.58
C ALA A 122 -9.30 23.21 5.42
N GLN A 123 -8.83 23.72 4.28
CA GLN A 123 -8.45 22.92 3.14
C GLN A 123 -7.23 22.05 3.43
N ARG A 124 -6.20 22.60 4.11
CA ARG A 124 -5.02 21.83 4.54
C ARG A 124 -5.42 20.68 5.46
N LEU A 125 -6.24 20.94 6.47
CA LEU A 125 -6.70 19.93 7.41
C LEU A 125 -7.55 18.84 6.74
N ARG A 126 -8.36 19.20 5.74
CA ARG A 126 -9.09 18.22 4.92
C ARG A 126 -8.13 17.32 4.15
N LEU A 127 -7.12 17.90 3.50
CA LEU A 127 -6.10 17.13 2.77
C LEU A 127 -5.32 16.20 3.70
N ASP A 128 -4.95 16.69 4.89
CA ASP A 128 -4.25 15.86 5.88
C ASP A 128 -5.12 14.68 6.36
N GLY A 129 -6.43 14.90 6.46
CA GLY A 129 -7.38 13.85 6.86
C GLY A 129 -7.62 12.75 5.82
N VAL A 130 -7.28 13.00 4.55
CA VAL A 130 -7.38 12.00 3.46
C VAL A 130 -6.03 11.46 3.02
N LYS A 131 -4.94 11.86 3.68
CA LYS A 131 -3.62 11.28 3.42
C LYS A 131 -3.63 9.78 3.66
N ARG A 132 -2.97 9.09 2.77
CA ARG A 132 -2.79 7.64 2.79
C ARG A 132 -1.57 7.29 3.60
N SER A 133 -1.51 6.07 4.09
CA SER A 133 -0.32 5.53 4.78
C SER A 133 0.01 4.15 4.22
N GLY A 134 1.20 3.64 4.49
CA GLY A 134 1.60 2.31 4.03
C GLY A 134 3.10 2.18 3.82
N VAL A 135 3.47 1.23 2.99
CA VAL A 135 4.85 0.95 2.56
C VAL A 135 4.91 0.98 1.05
N VAL A 136 5.94 1.59 0.50
CA VAL A 136 6.23 1.62 -0.92
C VAL A 136 7.63 1.07 -1.17
N LEU A 137 7.83 0.46 -2.33
CA LEU A 137 9.16 0.08 -2.82
C LEU A 137 10.02 1.35 -2.96
N ASP A 138 11.26 1.30 -2.44
CA ASP A 138 12.20 2.44 -2.51
C ASP A 138 12.81 2.57 -3.91
N ASP A 139 11.96 2.91 -4.85
CA ASP A 139 12.28 3.14 -6.25
C ASP A 139 11.62 4.43 -6.69
N ALA A 140 12.40 5.34 -7.31
CA ALA A 140 11.91 6.67 -7.67
C ALA A 140 10.81 6.63 -8.74
N GLU A 141 10.88 5.69 -9.67
CA GLU A 141 9.88 5.53 -10.74
C GLU A 141 8.58 4.97 -10.16
N VAL A 142 8.68 3.98 -9.26
CA VAL A 142 7.53 3.43 -8.55
C VAL A 142 6.84 4.51 -7.70
N ILE A 143 7.61 5.31 -6.96
CA ILE A 143 7.07 6.40 -6.15
C ILE A 143 6.38 7.46 -7.02
N GLU A 144 6.95 7.78 -8.18
CA GLU A 144 6.34 8.71 -9.13
C GLU A 144 5.06 8.12 -9.73
N ALA A 145 5.05 6.84 -10.08
CA ALA A 145 3.87 6.14 -10.56
C ALA A 145 2.74 6.04 -9.51
N TRP A 146 3.07 6.03 -8.21
CA TRP A 146 2.06 6.06 -7.14
C TRP A 146 1.29 7.37 -7.11
N GLU A 147 1.99 8.50 -7.25
CA GLU A 147 1.39 9.82 -7.35
C GLU A 147 2.35 10.77 -8.05
N HIS A 148 1.93 11.33 -9.18
CA HIS A 148 2.71 12.26 -9.96
C HIS A 148 2.93 13.62 -9.28
N GLY A 149 4.10 14.19 -9.54
CA GLY A 149 4.46 15.54 -9.17
C GLY A 149 5.32 15.64 -7.90
N GLU A 150 6.05 16.75 -7.77
CA GLU A 150 6.96 17.00 -6.65
C GLU A 150 6.20 17.10 -5.32
N ASP A 151 5.07 17.79 -5.32
CA ASP A 151 4.19 17.92 -4.15
C ASP A 151 3.11 16.85 -4.17
N LYS A 152 3.43 15.70 -3.61
CA LYS A 152 2.49 14.59 -3.46
C LYS A 152 1.44 14.96 -2.41
N LYS A 153 0.17 14.98 -2.82
CA LYS A 153 -0.94 15.45 -1.96
C LYS A 153 -1.48 14.35 -1.04
N TYR A 154 -1.51 13.12 -1.54
CA TYR A 154 -2.19 12.01 -0.87
C TYR A 154 -1.23 11.03 -0.22
N ILE A 155 -0.03 10.83 -0.78
CA ILE A 155 1.01 10.03 -0.13
C ILE A 155 1.98 10.94 0.61
N PRO A 156 2.34 10.62 1.87
CA PRO A 156 3.21 11.47 2.68
C PRO A 156 4.69 11.29 2.31
N ILE A 157 4.99 11.24 1.02
CA ILE A 157 6.35 11.16 0.51
C ILE A 157 6.72 12.54 -0.04
N ARG A 158 7.87 13.05 0.38
CA ARG A 158 8.48 14.23 -0.21
C ARG A 158 9.67 13.79 -1.05
N MET A 159 9.67 14.22 -2.30
CA MET A 159 10.79 13.99 -3.20
C MET A 159 11.73 15.22 -3.19
N ARG A 160 13.02 14.99 -3.09
CA ARG A 160 14.03 16.04 -3.21
C ARG A 160 15.18 15.51 -4.06
N TYR A 161 15.49 16.21 -5.15
CA TYR A 161 16.49 15.78 -6.12
C TYR A 161 16.29 14.34 -6.65
N GLY A 162 15.04 13.98 -6.94
CA GLY A 162 14.68 12.65 -7.45
C GLY A 162 14.77 11.50 -6.43
N LYS A 163 14.94 11.82 -5.14
CA LYS A 163 15.01 10.82 -4.06
C LYS A 163 14.00 11.15 -2.95
N PRO A 164 13.39 10.14 -2.31
CA PRO A 164 12.53 10.36 -1.16
C PRO A 164 13.33 10.93 0.02
N THR A 165 12.73 11.88 0.75
CA THR A 165 13.36 12.43 1.94
C THR A 165 13.29 11.45 3.11
N PRO A 166 14.25 11.52 4.07
CA PRO A 166 14.30 10.60 5.21
C PRO A 166 13.04 10.51 6.08
N ASP A 167 12.26 11.58 6.12
CA ASP A 167 11.03 11.67 6.95
C ASP A 167 9.76 11.18 6.23
N SER A 168 9.92 10.73 4.99
CA SER A 168 8.81 10.21 4.22
C SER A 168 8.57 8.72 4.48
N LEU A 169 7.50 8.18 3.92
CA LEU A 169 7.04 6.79 4.06
C LEU A 169 8.20 5.81 4.23
N MET A 170 7.95 4.81 5.05
CA MET A 170 8.87 3.71 5.19
C MET A 170 8.96 2.95 3.89
N THR A 171 10.14 2.97 3.30
CA THR A 171 10.43 2.22 2.10
C THR A 171 10.76 0.78 2.47
N ALA A 172 10.56 -0.14 1.54
CA ALA A 172 10.86 -1.56 1.75
C ALA A 172 12.33 -1.78 2.15
N GLU A 173 13.25 -0.96 1.62
CA GLU A 173 14.67 -1.00 1.99
C GLU A 173 14.90 -0.67 3.46
N ARG A 174 14.22 0.34 4.00
CA ARG A 174 14.31 0.71 5.42
C ARG A 174 13.72 -0.34 6.36
N LEU A 175 12.79 -1.14 5.86
CA LEU A 175 12.23 -2.28 6.55
C LEU A 175 13.16 -3.50 6.54
N GLY A 176 14.27 -3.47 5.78
CA GLY A 176 15.11 -4.64 5.56
C GLY A 176 14.41 -5.73 4.72
N LEU A 177 13.33 -5.40 4.05
CA LEU A 177 12.62 -6.28 3.14
C LEU A 177 13.34 -6.24 1.78
N HIS A 178 14.48 -6.93 1.71
CA HIS A 178 15.17 -7.14 0.46
C HIS A 178 14.48 -8.24 -0.36
N LYS A 179 14.61 -8.13 -1.68
CA LYS A 179 14.18 -9.13 -2.66
C LYS A 179 14.77 -10.50 -2.37
#